data_9901f1f1f166e4ac563cc7a1e8812d8f
#
_entry.id   9901f1f1f166e4ac563cc7a1e8812d8f
#
_cell.length_a   1.000
_cell.length_b   1.000
_cell.length_c   1.000
_cell.angle_alpha   90.00
_cell.angle_beta   90.00
_cell.angle_gamma   90.00
#
_symmetry.space_group_name_H-M   'P 1'
#
loop_
_entity.id
_entity.type
_entity.pdbx_description
1 polymer ?
#
loop_
_entity_poly.entity_id
_entity_poly.type
_entity_poly.pdbx_seq_one_letter_code
_entity_poly.pdbx_strand_id
1 'polypeptide(L)'
;YATLAMQSGGRFDVGIGRGDSSRRVMGRKPMTIETMVEFADALKKMVRGEGVTYADDVAPVDIPWAEGYELPVWIAAYGPKALKGAGEAGDGLIIQLADPWLVKWFADQAKAAGKAAGRDMANFKVMSAAPAWVGDMGKARAQTRWFPAMVGNHVADIVDKYGKGGAGDIPSRLTDYIEGRKGYDYRHHADKDADHLDFISNEIIDSFGLLGDAAAHVQKLKELE
;
A
#
# COMPACT_ATOMS: atom_id res chain seq x y z
N TYR A 1 12.06 -9.60 -15.08
CA TYR A 1 12.41 -8.30 -14.47
C TYR A 1 13.75 -7.81 -14.98
N ALA A 2 14.81 -8.64 -15.00
CA ALA A 2 16.12 -8.25 -15.54
C ALA A 2 16.03 -7.70 -16.97
N THR A 3 15.32 -8.38 -17.86
CA THR A 3 15.08 -7.92 -19.24
C THR A 3 14.38 -6.55 -19.29
N LEU A 4 13.37 -6.33 -18.41
CA LEU A 4 12.66 -5.05 -18.35
C LEU A 4 13.59 -3.93 -17.80
N ALA A 5 14.41 -4.22 -16.82
CA ALA A 5 15.39 -3.27 -16.31
C ALA A 5 16.37 -2.86 -17.41
N MET A 6 16.91 -3.82 -18.15
CA MET A 6 17.81 -3.58 -19.31
C MET A 6 17.11 -2.74 -20.41
N GLN A 7 15.94 -3.17 -20.88
CA GLN A 7 15.21 -2.47 -21.96
C GLN A 7 14.80 -1.05 -21.58
N SER A 8 14.51 -0.81 -20.31
CA SER A 8 14.15 0.52 -19.81
C SER A 8 15.37 1.40 -19.52
N GLY A 9 16.59 0.84 -19.54
CA GLY A 9 17.79 1.55 -19.10
C GLY A 9 17.72 1.93 -17.62
N GLY A 10 17.25 1.01 -16.76
CA GLY A 10 17.15 1.20 -15.33
C GLY A 10 15.96 2.05 -14.85
N ARG A 11 15.00 2.38 -15.71
CA ARG A 11 13.79 3.15 -15.35
C ARG A 11 12.60 2.29 -14.92
N PHE A 12 12.82 1.01 -14.68
CA PHE A 12 11.78 0.05 -14.30
C PHE A 12 11.79 -0.17 -12.79
N ASP A 13 10.65 0.06 -12.17
CA ASP A 13 10.39 -0.24 -10.76
C ASP A 13 9.36 -1.38 -10.68
N VAL A 14 9.37 -2.14 -9.57
CA VAL A 14 8.39 -3.18 -9.35
C VAL A 14 7.61 -2.95 -8.05
N GLY A 15 6.28 -3.07 -8.12
CA GLY A 15 5.40 -3.09 -6.95
C GLY A 15 5.04 -4.52 -6.57
N ILE A 16 5.15 -4.86 -5.30
CA ILE A 16 4.75 -6.17 -4.77
C ILE A 16 3.82 -6.04 -3.58
N GLY A 17 2.96 -7.03 -3.41
CA GLY A 17 2.07 -7.14 -2.26
C GLY A 17 1.83 -8.61 -1.90
N ARG A 18 1.23 -8.83 -0.73
CA ARG A 18 0.96 -10.17 -0.18
C ARG A 18 -0.14 -10.94 -0.91
N GLY A 19 -0.85 -10.29 -1.83
CA GLY A 19 -1.98 -10.87 -2.55
C GLY A 19 -3.23 -11.03 -1.68
N ASP A 20 -3.53 -10.08 -0.81
CA ASP A 20 -4.67 -10.18 0.12
C ASP A 20 -5.98 -10.43 -0.62
N SER A 21 -6.38 -9.59 -1.56
CA SER A 21 -7.64 -9.77 -2.30
C SER A 21 -7.61 -11.00 -3.20
N SER A 22 -6.60 -11.12 -4.07
CA SER A 22 -6.52 -12.20 -5.06
C SER A 22 -6.46 -13.58 -4.43
N ARG A 23 -5.67 -13.77 -3.38
CA ARG A 23 -5.55 -15.06 -2.70
C ARG A 23 -6.80 -15.41 -1.89
N ARG A 24 -7.45 -14.41 -1.25
CA ARG A 24 -8.70 -14.64 -0.51
C ARG A 24 -9.85 -15.06 -1.41
N VAL A 25 -9.99 -14.46 -2.59
CA VAL A 25 -10.99 -14.91 -3.60
C VAL A 25 -10.75 -16.36 -4.02
N MET A 26 -9.50 -16.82 -4.05
CA MET A 26 -9.14 -18.21 -4.30
C MET A 26 -9.23 -19.12 -3.05
N GLY A 27 -9.75 -18.65 -1.93
CA GLY A 27 -9.80 -19.39 -0.66
C GLY A 27 -8.44 -19.62 0.00
N ARG A 28 -7.42 -18.83 -0.36
CA ARG A 28 -6.06 -18.96 0.19
C ARG A 28 -5.74 -17.81 1.14
N LYS A 29 -4.87 -18.07 2.12
CA LYS A 29 -4.32 -17.01 2.98
C LYS A 29 -3.36 -16.12 2.18
N PRO A 30 -3.25 -14.82 2.50
CA PRO A 30 -2.20 -13.97 1.96
C PRO A 30 -0.81 -14.57 2.22
N MET A 31 0.16 -14.20 1.39
CA MET A 31 1.56 -14.55 1.61
C MET A 31 2.04 -14.01 2.96
N THR A 32 2.98 -14.70 3.61
CA THR A 32 3.59 -14.16 4.84
C THR A 32 4.46 -12.93 4.49
N ILE A 33 4.73 -12.10 5.48
CA ILE A 33 5.56 -10.91 5.27
C ILE A 33 7.00 -11.33 5.00
N GLU A 34 7.46 -12.32 5.73
CA GLU A 34 8.80 -12.89 5.60
C GLU A 34 9.03 -13.38 4.16
N THR A 35 8.12 -14.20 3.61
CA THR A 35 8.22 -14.67 2.22
C THR A 35 8.19 -13.51 1.21
N MET A 36 7.40 -12.47 1.46
CA MET A 36 7.38 -11.29 0.59
C MET A 36 8.70 -10.53 0.63
N VAL A 37 9.30 -10.37 1.81
CA VAL A 37 10.59 -9.71 1.99
C VAL A 37 11.72 -10.51 1.34
N GLU A 38 11.76 -11.81 1.54
CA GLU A 38 12.70 -12.73 0.88
C GLU A 38 12.59 -12.66 -0.64
N PHE A 39 11.36 -12.63 -1.16
CA PHE A 39 11.13 -12.48 -2.60
C PHE A 39 11.63 -11.14 -3.14
N ALA A 40 11.42 -10.04 -2.41
CA ALA A 40 11.92 -8.73 -2.79
C ALA A 40 13.46 -8.69 -2.86
N ASP A 41 14.12 -9.27 -1.86
CA ASP A 41 15.58 -9.37 -1.81
C ASP A 41 16.12 -10.24 -2.95
N ALA A 42 15.52 -11.41 -3.17
CA ALA A 42 15.89 -12.29 -4.28
C ALA A 42 15.75 -11.60 -5.64
N LEU A 43 14.65 -10.87 -5.87
CA LEU A 43 14.47 -10.11 -7.11
C LEU A 43 15.58 -9.07 -7.34
N LYS A 44 15.91 -8.29 -6.32
CA LYS A 44 16.96 -7.28 -6.40
C LYS A 44 18.32 -7.91 -6.73
N LYS A 45 18.68 -8.97 -6.02
CA LYS A 45 19.94 -9.71 -6.25
C LYS A 45 20.03 -10.27 -7.65
N MET A 46 18.99 -10.97 -8.11
CA MET A 46 18.99 -11.58 -9.44
C MET A 46 19.07 -10.55 -10.57
N VAL A 47 18.42 -9.40 -10.42
CA VAL A 47 18.49 -8.33 -11.44
C VAL A 47 19.89 -7.68 -11.47
N ARG A 48 20.60 -7.65 -10.35
CA ARG A 48 22.01 -7.24 -10.29
C ARG A 48 22.99 -8.31 -10.80
N GLY A 49 22.50 -9.50 -11.20
CA GLY A 49 23.35 -10.61 -11.63
C GLY A 49 23.98 -11.39 -10.47
N GLU A 50 23.49 -11.20 -9.26
CA GLU A 50 23.91 -11.96 -8.09
C GLU A 50 23.19 -13.30 -8.03
N GLY A 51 23.88 -14.36 -7.60
CA GLY A 51 23.28 -15.67 -7.36
C GLY A 51 22.40 -15.68 -6.12
N VAL A 52 21.26 -16.33 -6.20
CA VAL A 52 20.31 -16.50 -5.08
C VAL A 52 20.09 -17.98 -4.83
N THR A 53 20.32 -18.43 -3.60
CA THR A 53 19.93 -19.77 -3.13
C THR A 53 18.49 -19.69 -2.62
N TYR A 54 17.62 -20.49 -3.22
CA TYR A 54 16.21 -20.56 -2.85
C TYR A 54 15.92 -21.94 -2.26
N ALA A 55 15.30 -21.98 -1.08
CA ALA A 55 15.09 -23.22 -0.33
C ALA A 55 16.38 -23.98 0.07
N ASP A 56 16.20 -25.16 0.66
CA ASP A 56 17.16 -25.77 1.57
C ASP A 56 18.39 -26.44 0.93
N ASP A 57 18.58 -26.42 -0.42
CA ASP A 57 19.44 -27.47 -0.94
C ASP A 57 20.09 -27.27 -2.30
N VAL A 58 20.03 -26.11 -2.88
CA VAL A 58 20.43 -25.99 -4.28
C VAL A 58 21.54 -24.96 -4.46
N ALA A 59 22.37 -25.19 -5.46
CA ALA A 59 23.33 -24.20 -5.91
C ALA A 59 22.64 -22.85 -6.22
N PRO A 60 23.33 -21.74 -6.03
CA PRO A 60 22.77 -20.44 -6.38
C PRO A 60 22.30 -20.41 -7.83
N VAL A 61 21.11 -19.85 -8.03
CA VAL A 61 20.57 -19.57 -9.37
C VAL A 61 20.82 -18.11 -9.68
N ASP A 62 21.40 -17.83 -10.82
CA ASP A 62 21.65 -16.49 -11.33
C ASP A 62 20.95 -16.27 -12.68
N ILE A 63 20.98 -15.03 -13.15
CA ILE A 63 20.52 -14.64 -14.48
C ILE A 63 21.75 -14.21 -15.29
N PRO A 64 22.32 -15.11 -16.16
CA PRO A 64 23.58 -14.83 -16.83
C PRO A 64 23.59 -13.59 -17.74
N TRP A 65 22.41 -13.13 -18.16
CA TRP A 65 22.24 -11.93 -19.00
C TRP A 65 21.85 -10.68 -18.22
N ALA A 66 21.84 -10.71 -16.89
CA ALA A 66 21.58 -9.52 -16.10
C ALA A 66 22.78 -8.57 -16.21
N GLU A 67 22.49 -7.29 -16.46
CA GLU A 67 23.52 -6.25 -16.67
C GLU A 67 23.81 -5.42 -15.40
N GLY A 68 23.37 -5.88 -14.24
CA GLY A 68 23.67 -5.23 -12.96
C GLY A 68 22.84 -3.97 -12.68
N TYR A 69 21.66 -3.85 -13.26
CA TYR A 69 20.74 -2.75 -12.94
C TYR A 69 20.22 -2.85 -11.52
N GLU A 70 20.05 -1.71 -10.87
CA GLU A 70 19.25 -1.63 -9.65
C GLU A 70 17.77 -1.78 -9.99
N LEU A 71 17.06 -2.56 -9.17
CA LEU A 71 15.61 -2.73 -9.27
C LEU A 71 14.93 -2.19 -8.00
N PRO A 72 14.37 -0.98 -8.03
CA PRO A 72 13.57 -0.50 -6.91
C PRO A 72 12.34 -1.37 -6.71
N VAL A 73 12.16 -1.89 -5.48
CA VAL A 73 11.01 -2.72 -5.09
C VAL A 73 10.14 -1.95 -4.12
N TRP A 74 8.91 -1.64 -4.55
CA TRP A 74 7.91 -0.97 -3.75
C TRP A 74 6.99 -2.00 -3.09
N ILE A 75 6.77 -1.88 -1.80
CA ILE A 75 5.98 -2.85 -1.03
C ILE A 75 4.63 -2.26 -0.64
N ALA A 76 3.54 -2.94 -1.03
CA ALA A 76 2.20 -2.60 -0.58
C ALA A 76 2.00 -3.10 0.86
N ALA A 77 1.80 -2.17 1.80
CA ALA A 77 1.71 -2.49 3.22
C ALA A 77 0.81 -1.51 3.98
N TYR A 78 0.08 -2.05 4.98
CA TYR A 78 -0.83 -1.28 5.83
C TYR A 78 -0.73 -1.64 7.31
N GLY A 79 -0.80 -2.93 7.67
CA GLY A 79 -0.67 -3.37 9.04
C GLY A 79 0.75 -3.21 9.57
N PRO A 80 0.94 -3.07 10.91
CA PRO A 80 2.24 -2.74 11.51
C PRO A 80 3.39 -3.68 11.13
N LYS A 81 3.11 -4.99 11.02
CA LYS A 81 4.13 -5.97 10.59
C LYS A 81 4.51 -5.80 9.13
N ALA A 82 3.53 -5.49 8.25
CA ALA A 82 3.79 -5.27 6.83
C ALA A 82 4.54 -3.96 6.59
N LEU A 83 4.20 -2.89 7.33
CA LEU A 83 4.92 -1.61 7.30
C LEU A 83 6.36 -1.77 7.78
N LYS A 84 6.58 -2.59 8.81
CA LYS A 84 7.92 -2.96 9.26
C LYS A 84 8.71 -3.63 8.12
N GLY A 85 8.15 -4.65 7.48
CA GLY A 85 8.80 -5.32 6.35
C GLY A 85 9.04 -4.39 5.16
N ALA A 86 8.11 -3.47 4.85
CA ALA A 86 8.30 -2.47 3.81
C ALA A 86 9.47 -1.52 4.12
N GLY A 87 9.61 -1.09 5.37
CA GLY A 87 10.73 -0.26 5.81
C GLY A 87 12.06 -1.01 5.79
N GLU A 88 12.07 -2.29 6.17
CA GLU A 88 13.29 -3.12 6.23
C GLU A 88 13.82 -3.55 4.85
N ALA A 89 12.94 -3.78 3.86
CA ALA A 89 13.34 -4.36 2.58
C ALA A 89 12.91 -3.56 1.34
N GLY A 90 11.85 -2.75 1.42
CA GLY A 90 11.33 -1.97 0.30
C GLY A 90 12.15 -0.71 0.01
N ASP A 91 12.12 -0.25 -1.22
CA ASP A 91 12.66 1.05 -1.64
C ASP A 91 11.57 2.13 -1.66
N GLY A 92 10.32 1.70 -1.57
CA GLY A 92 9.16 2.55 -1.43
C GLY A 92 7.96 1.80 -0.83
N LEU A 93 6.97 2.57 -0.41
CA LEU A 93 5.70 2.10 0.14
C LEU A 93 4.57 2.38 -0.86
N ILE A 94 3.70 1.40 -1.09
CA ILE A 94 2.46 1.59 -1.84
C ILE A 94 1.29 1.51 -0.87
N ILE A 95 0.42 2.52 -0.90
CA ILE A 95 -0.83 2.57 -0.14
C ILE A 95 -2.00 2.98 -1.05
N GLN A 96 -3.22 2.62 -0.67
CA GLN A 96 -4.44 2.89 -1.45
C GLN A 96 -5.38 3.79 -0.64
N LEU A 97 -5.07 5.07 -0.53
CA LEU A 97 -5.92 6.11 0.04
C LEU A 97 -5.22 7.48 -0.09
N ALA A 98 -5.98 8.57 -0.02
CA ALA A 98 -5.47 9.93 -0.10
C ALA A 98 -5.76 10.76 1.17
N ASP A 99 -6.03 10.13 2.31
CA ASP A 99 -6.15 10.85 3.58
C ASP A 99 -4.77 11.29 4.08
N PRO A 100 -4.49 12.60 4.23
CA PRO A 100 -3.15 13.08 4.56
C PRO A 100 -2.63 12.57 5.90
N TRP A 101 -3.51 12.42 6.90
CA TRP A 101 -3.11 11.89 8.20
C TRP A 101 -2.67 10.43 8.10
N LEU A 102 -3.46 9.59 7.40
CA LEU A 102 -3.13 8.18 7.19
C LEU A 102 -1.88 8.00 6.34
N VAL A 103 -1.76 8.75 5.24
CA VAL A 103 -0.56 8.71 4.37
C VAL A 103 0.69 9.01 5.18
N LYS A 104 0.67 10.09 5.96
CA LYS A 104 1.79 10.46 6.83
C LYS A 104 2.06 9.37 7.87
N TRP A 105 1.03 8.85 8.52
CA TRP A 105 1.19 7.84 9.55
C TRP A 105 1.84 6.55 9.00
N PHE A 106 1.36 6.04 7.85
CA PHE A 106 1.95 4.87 7.20
C PHE A 106 3.41 5.11 6.79
N ALA A 107 3.68 6.28 6.23
CA ALA A 107 5.03 6.68 5.83
C ALA A 107 5.99 6.70 7.03
N ASP A 108 5.57 7.32 8.13
CA ASP A 108 6.37 7.45 9.35
C ASP A 108 6.68 6.07 9.96
N GLN A 109 5.68 5.16 10.02
CA GLN A 109 5.89 3.79 10.54
C GLN A 109 6.91 3.02 9.68
N ALA A 110 6.78 3.05 8.36
CA ALA A 110 7.72 2.37 7.49
C ALA A 110 9.13 2.97 7.57
N LYS A 111 9.25 4.30 7.56
CA LYS A 111 10.54 5.00 7.69
C LYS A 111 11.20 4.73 9.05
N ALA A 112 10.43 4.70 10.13
CA ALA A 112 10.94 4.39 11.47
C ALA A 112 11.51 2.96 11.52
N ALA A 113 10.81 1.98 10.92
CA ALA A 113 11.27 0.60 10.86
C ALA A 113 12.57 0.47 10.03
N GLY A 114 12.65 1.16 8.88
CA GLY A 114 13.87 1.17 8.06
C GLY A 114 15.06 1.77 8.79
N LYS A 115 14.87 2.89 9.49
CA LYS A 115 15.93 3.49 10.33
C LYS A 115 16.38 2.56 11.45
N ALA A 116 15.44 1.88 12.11
CA ALA A 116 15.75 0.91 13.15
C ALA A 116 16.55 -0.30 12.61
N ALA A 117 16.37 -0.65 11.34
CA ALA A 117 17.15 -1.66 10.64
C ALA A 117 18.49 -1.14 10.08
N GLY A 118 18.87 0.11 10.39
CA GLY A 118 20.14 0.72 9.96
C GLY A 118 20.14 1.24 8.52
N ARG A 119 18.96 1.37 7.87
CA ARG A 119 18.86 1.85 6.49
C ARG A 119 18.80 3.38 6.42
N ASP A 120 19.39 3.93 5.38
CA ASP A 120 19.11 5.32 4.98
C ASP A 120 17.74 5.40 4.31
N MET A 121 16.85 6.20 4.89
CA MET A 121 15.47 6.39 4.41
C MET A 121 15.26 7.73 3.68
N ALA A 122 16.32 8.44 3.32
CA ALA A 122 16.22 9.74 2.65
C ALA A 122 15.49 9.65 1.29
N ASN A 123 15.76 8.58 0.55
CA ASN A 123 15.14 8.32 -0.76
C ASN A 123 13.92 7.39 -0.71
N PHE A 124 13.46 6.99 0.47
CA PHE A 124 12.27 6.15 0.62
C PHE A 124 11.01 6.95 0.29
N LYS A 125 10.32 6.56 -0.76
CA LYS A 125 9.14 7.25 -1.29
C LYS A 125 7.86 6.53 -0.92
N VAL A 126 6.75 7.26 -0.98
CA VAL A 126 5.40 6.71 -0.79
C VAL A 126 4.57 6.97 -2.04
N MET A 127 3.98 5.93 -2.58
CA MET A 127 2.98 6.00 -3.65
C MET A 127 1.60 5.85 -3.03
N SER A 128 0.79 6.88 -3.13
CA SER A 128 -0.62 6.85 -2.73
C SER A 128 -1.49 6.70 -3.98
N ALA A 129 -2.25 5.61 -4.07
CA ALA A 129 -3.20 5.36 -5.14
C ALA A 129 -4.62 5.59 -4.63
N ALA A 130 -5.37 6.48 -5.26
CA ALA A 130 -6.74 6.82 -4.87
C ALA A 130 -7.58 7.20 -6.09
N PRO A 131 -8.92 7.03 -6.04
CA PRO A 131 -9.77 7.52 -7.10
C PRO A 131 -9.70 9.05 -7.19
N ALA A 132 -9.73 9.57 -8.42
CA ALA A 132 -9.75 10.98 -8.70
C ALA A 132 -10.97 11.32 -9.56
N TRP A 133 -11.68 12.41 -9.20
CA TRP A 133 -12.83 12.90 -9.94
C TRP A 133 -12.87 14.43 -9.95
N VAL A 134 -12.77 15.02 -11.13
CA VAL A 134 -12.88 16.48 -11.27
C VAL A 134 -14.31 16.85 -11.67
N GLY A 135 -14.97 17.70 -10.88
CA GLY A 135 -16.29 18.26 -11.17
C GLY A 135 -17.32 17.99 -10.08
N ASP A 136 -18.53 17.58 -10.46
CA ASP A 136 -19.68 17.45 -9.57
C ASP A 136 -19.43 16.46 -8.42
N MET A 137 -19.53 16.95 -7.19
CA MET A 137 -19.26 16.19 -5.97
C MET A 137 -20.31 15.11 -5.69
N GLY A 138 -21.55 15.29 -6.11
CA GLY A 138 -22.59 14.26 -5.94
C GLY A 138 -22.28 13.04 -6.77
N LYS A 139 -21.88 13.24 -8.03
CA LYS A 139 -21.44 12.16 -8.93
C LYS A 139 -20.13 11.54 -8.44
N ALA A 140 -19.18 12.38 -8.04
CA ALA A 140 -17.90 11.92 -7.50
C ALA A 140 -18.11 10.93 -6.35
N ARG A 141 -18.85 11.31 -5.33
CA ARG A 141 -19.15 10.49 -4.16
C ARG A 141 -19.90 9.21 -4.52
N ALA A 142 -20.91 9.30 -5.41
CA ALA A 142 -21.65 8.12 -5.86
C ALA A 142 -20.73 7.10 -6.58
N GLN A 143 -19.79 7.55 -7.38
CA GLN A 143 -18.88 6.66 -8.14
C GLN A 143 -17.70 6.14 -7.33
N THR A 144 -17.32 6.80 -6.25
CA THR A 144 -16.11 6.45 -5.47
C THR A 144 -16.40 5.88 -4.09
N ARG A 145 -17.66 5.78 -3.66
CA ARG A 145 -18.07 5.25 -2.34
C ARG A 145 -17.54 3.85 -2.04
N TRP A 146 -17.39 3.02 -3.04
CA TRP A 146 -16.83 1.67 -2.91
C TRP A 146 -15.37 1.65 -2.40
N PHE A 147 -14.62 2.71 -2.68
CA PHE A 147 -13.19 2.73 -2.40
C PHE A 147 -12.87 2.75 -0.90
N PRO A 148 -13.46 3.61 -0.05
CA PRO A 148 -13.27 3.51 1.39
C PRO A 148 -13.68 2.15 1.95
N ALA A 149 -14.78 1.53 1.46
CA ALA A 149 -15.16 0.19 1.92
C ALA A 149 -14.06 -0.84 1.67
N MET A 150 -13.44 -0.79 0.50
CA MET A 150 -12.34 -1.67 0.12
C MET A 150 -11.13 -1.52 1.04
N VAL A 151 -10.72 -0.29 1.33
CA VAL A 151 -9.53 -0.02 2.15
C VAL A 151 -9.79 -0.03 3.66
N GLY A 152 -11.04 -0.12 4.08
CA GLY A 152 -11.44 -0.09 5.49
C GLY A 152 -10.77 -1.15 6.37
N ASN A 153 -10.44 -2.31 5.82
CA ASN A 153 -9.69 -3.34 6.53
C ASN A 153 -8.33 -2.85 7.01
N HIS A 154 -7.68 -2.01 6.22
CA HIS A 154 -6.36 -1.47 6.51
C HIS A 154 -6.40 -0.41 7.60
N VAL A 155 -7.48 0.39 7.63
CA VAL A 155 -7.72 1.38 8.68
C VAL A 155 -8.15 0.69 9.99
N ALA A 156 -8.92 -0.40 9.90
CA ALA A 156 -9.35 -1.17 11.07
C ALA A 156 -8.15 -1.69 11.89
N ASP A 157 -7.14 -2.23 11.22
CA ASP A 157 -5.92 -2.70 11.89
C ASP A 157 -5.25 -1.61 12.74
N ILE A 158 -5.31 -0.35 12.28
CA ILE A 158 -4.76 0.80 13.00
C ILE A 158 -5.66 1.17 14.18
N VAL A 159 -6.97 1.29 13.94
CA VAL A 159 -7.95 1.66 14.98
C VAL A 159 -7.99 0.61 16.08
N ASP A 160 -7.99 -0.67 15.75
CA ASP A 160 -7.99 -1.76 16.74
C ASP A 160 -6.74 -1.75 17.61
N LYS A 161 -5.59 -1.44 17.02
CA LYS A 161 -4.32 -1.50 17.74
C LYS A 161 -3.98 -0.22 18.48
N TYR A 162 -4.37 0.94 17.96
CA TYR A 162 -3.95 2.25 18.48
C TYR A 162 -5.12 3.16 18.88
N GLY A 163 -6.37 2.84 18.53
CA GLY A 163 -7.54 3.71 18.69
C GLY A 163 -8.08 3.84 20.11
N LYS A 164 -7.89 2.84 20.98
CA LYS A 164 -8.42 2.85 22.37
C LYS A 164 -7.29 3.04 23.36
N GLY A 165 -6.91 4.30 23.58
CA GLY A 165 -5.89 4.64 24.61
C GLY A 165 -4.47 4.28 24.22
N GLY A 166 -4.21 3.94 22.97
CA GLY A 166 -2.89 3.74 22.42
C GLY A 166 -2.23 5.06 22.03
N ALA A 167 -0.92 5.04 21.82
CA ALA A 167 -0.11 6.21 21.49
C ALA A 167 -0.38 6.72 20.08
N GLY A 168 -1.43 7.48 19.87
CA GLY A 168 -1.69 8.15 18.62
C GLY A 168 -3.02 8.90 18.65
N ASP A 169 -2.98 10.17 18.28
CA ASP A 169 -4.17 11.00 18.09
C ASP A 169 -4.90 10.61 16.81
N ILE A 170 -5.47 9.38 16.78
CA ILE A 170 -6.27 8.94 15.62
C ILE A 170 -7.50 9.84 15.54
N PRO A 171 -7.72 10.51 14.39
CA PRO A 171 -8.90 11.36 14.21
C PRO A 171 -10.19 10.58 14.43
N SER A 172 -11.15 11.17 15.19
CA SER A 172 -12.42 10.52 15.53
C SER A 172 -13.20 10.04 14.30
N ARG A 173 -13.14 10.77 13.18
CA ARG A 173 -13.76 10.34 11.92
C ARG A 173 -13.29 8.95 11.46
N LEU A 174 -12.06 8.55 11.76
CA LEU A 174 -11.53 7.22 11.39
C LEU A 174 -11.99 6.13 12.36
N THR A 175 -12.07 6.44 13.66
CA THR A 175 -12.63 5.51 14.65
C THR A 175 -14.11 5.28 14.41
N ASP A 176 -14.89 6.33 14.21
CA ASP A 176 -16.32 6.27 13.92
C ASP A 176 -16.60 5.49 12.62
N TYR A 177 -15.78 5.71 11.58
CA TYR A 177 -15.85 4.97 10.33
C TYR A 177 -15.65 3.46 10.52
N ILE A 178 -14.68 3.05 11.32
CA ILE A 178 -14.41 1.64 11.58
C ILE A 178 -15.47 1.01 12.48
N GLU A 179 -15.96 1.72 13.50
CA GLU A 179 -17.05 1.24 14.36
C GLU A 179 -18.35 1.02 13.60
N GLY A 180 -18.66 1.83 12.60
CA GLY A 180 -19.83 1.67 11.73
C GLY A 180 -19.73 0.53 10.72
N ARG A 181 -18.57 -0.07 10.55
CA ARG A 181 -18.30 -1.05 9.51
C ARG A 181 -18.91 -2.42 9.80
N LYS A 182 -19.64 -2.97 8.82
CA LYS A 182 -20.30 -4.29 8.89
C LYS A 182 -19.52 -5.44 8.26
N GLY A 183 -18.25 -5.24 7.88
CA GLY A 183 -17.45 -6.21 7.14
C GLY A 183 -17.31 -5.84 5.65
N TYR A 184 -16.56 -6.63 4.91
CA TYR A 184 -16.31 -6.42 3.49
C TYR A 184 -16.36 -7.75 2.73
N ASP A 185 -17.19 -7.83 1.69
CA ASP A 185 -17.25 -9.00 0.82
C ASP A 185 -16.31 -8.83 -0.39
N TYR A 186 -15.23 -9.59 -0.40
CA TYR A 186 -14.23 -9.57 -1.47
C TYR A 186 -14.77 -10.03 -2.84
N ARG A 187 -15.94 -10.70 -2.90
CA ARG A 187 -16.58 -11.09 -4.16
C ARG A 187 -17.28 -9.91 -4.84
N HIS A 188 -17.64 -8.90 -4.08
CA HIS A 188 -18.20 -7.62 -4.53
C HIS A 188 -17.14 -6.50 -4.48
N HIS A 189 -15.90 -6.84 -4.75
CA HIS A 189 -14.77 -5.92 -4.75
C HIS A 189 -14.98 -4.82 -5.82
N ALA A 190 -14.90 -3.55 -5.38
CA ALA A 190 -15.15 -2.37 -6.22
C ALA A 190 -16.58 -2.24 -6.79
N ASP A 191 -17.55 -2.94 -6.24
CA ASP A 191 -18.95 -2.76 -6.62
C ASP A 191 -19.55 -1.54 -5.90
N LYS A 192 -19.90 -0.51 -6.66
CA LYS A 192 -20.43 0.76 -6.14
C LYS A 192 -21.84 0.65 -5.53
N ASP A 193 -22.56 -0.42 -5.85
CA ASP A 193 -23.94 -0.62 -5.45
C ASP A 193 -24.08 -1.73 -4.36
N ALA A 194 -22.97 -2.16 -3.76
CA ALA A 194 -22.98 -3.20 -2.74
C ALA A 194 -23.60 -2.73 -1.42
N ASP A 195 -24.41 -3.57 -0.78
CA ASP A 195 -25.13 -3.28 0.47
C ASP A 195 -24.25 -2.88 1.66
N HIS A 196 -22.95 -3.22 1.60
CA HIS A 196 -21.99 -2.91 2.66
C HIS A 196 -21.43 -1.48 2.60
N LEU A 197 -21.96 -0.60 1.74
CA LEU A 197 -21.47 0.78 1.54
C LEU A 197 -22.24 1.84 2.33
N ASP A 198 -23.39 1.51 2.89
CA ASP A 198 -24.31 2.49 3.49
C ASP A 198 -23.75 3.23 4.71
N PHE A 199 -22.83 2.61 5.42
CA PHE A 199 -22.20 3.21 6.60
C PHE A 199 -21.16 4.30 6.28
N ILE A 200 -20.76 4.44 5.01
CA ILE A 200 -19.64 5.33 4.61
C ILE A 200 -20.15 6.76 4.48
N SER A 201 -19.65 7.65 5.34
CA SER A 201 -19.97 9.07 5.29
C SER A 201 -19.31 9.76 4.09
N ASN A 202 -19.90 10.90 3.67
CA ASN A 202 -19.31 11.72 2.63
C ASN A 202 -17.94 12.26 3.05
N GLU A 203 -17.71 12.54 4.32
CA GLU A 203 -16.41 12.99 4.84
C GLU A 203 -15.31 11.95 4.59
N ILE A 204 -15.59 10.68 4.81
CA ILE A 204 -14.65 9.59 4.55
C ILE A 204 -14.39 9.44 3.05
N ILE A 205 -15.43 9.53 2.20
CA ILE A 205 -15.26 9.47 0.74
C ILE A 205 -14.33 10.59 0.26
N ASP A 206 -14.59 11.82 0.71
CA ASP A 206 -13.83 13.01 0.33
C ASP A 206 -12.38 12.95 0.86
N SER A 207 -12.19 12.39 2.04
CA SER A 207 -10.87 12.23 2.66
C SER A 207 -10.02 11.20 1.90
N PHE A 208 -10.61 10.10 1.45
CA PHE A 208 -9.87 8.98 0.86
C PHE A 208 -9.57 9.13 -0.64
N GLY A 209 -10.29 10.02 -1.33
CA GLY A 209 -10.13 10.30 -2.75
C GLY A 209 -9.57 11.70 -3.04
N LEU A 210 -9.29 11.95 -4.33
CA LEU A 210 -9.02 13.29 -4.85
C LEU A 210 -10.28 13.75 -5.60
N LEU A 211 -11.17 14.45 -4.91
CA LEU A 211 -12.49 14.79 -5.42
C LEU A 211 -12.72 16.32 -5.36
N GLY A 212 -13.40 16.85 -6.37
CA GLY A 212 -13.76 18.25 -6.41
C GLY A 212 -13.35 18.95 -7.69
N ASP A 213 -13.24 20.27 -7.64
CA ASP A 213 -12.72 21.06 -8.74
C ASP A 213 -11.17 21.03 -8.81
N ALA A 214 -10.60 21.67 -9.81
CA ALA A 214 -9.15 21.70 -10.00
C ALA A 214 -8.41 22.32 -8.79
N ALA A 215 -9.00 23.33 -8.14
CA ALA A 215 -8.40 23.98 -6.98
C ALA A 215 -8.36 23.04 -5.77
N ALA A 216 -9.43 22.26 -5.53
CA ALA A 216 -9.49 21.24 -4.49
C ALA A 216 -8.45 20.15 -4.72
N HIS A 217 -8.25 19.71 -5.97
CA HIS A 217 -7.19 18.74 -6.31
C HIS A 217 -5.79 19.30 -6.00
N VAL A 218 -5.50 20.52 -6.42
CA VAL A 218 -4.20 21.15 -6.14
C VAL A 218 -3.96 21.27 -4.65
N GLN A 219 -4.98 21.69 -3.89
CA GLN A 219 -4.88 21.79 -2.43
C GLN A 219 -4.59 20.43 -1.79
N LYS A 220 -5.35 19.40 -2.15
CA LYS A 220 -5.17 18.05 -1.62
C LYS A 220 -3.79 17.47 -1.95
N LEU A 221 -3.30 17.68 -3.17
CA LEU A 221 -1.95 17.23 -3.56
C LEU A 221 -0.86 17.90 -2.72
N LYS A 222 -0.99 19.21 -2.41
CA LYS A 222 -0.07 19.90 -1.51
C LYS A 222 -0.10 19.39 -0.07
N GLU A 223 -1.26 18.92 0.40
CA GLU A 223 -1.39 18.32 1.73
C GLU A 223 -0.76 16.92 1.80
N LEU A 224 -0.65 16.22 0.65
CA LEU A 224 -0.06 14.90 0.55
C LEU A 224 1.45 14.92 0.30
N GLU A 225 2.00 16.05 -0.15
CA GLU A 225 3.43 16.26 -0.41
C GLU A 225 4.25 16.41 0.89
#